data_b5d8b7aed61f1d630229d5ead8f7de95
#
_entry.id   b5d8b7aed61f1d630229d5ead8f7de95
#
_cell.length_a   1.000
_cell.length_b   1.000
_cell.length_c   1.000
_cell.angle_alpha   90.00
_cell.angle_beta   90.00
_cell.angle_gamma   90.00
#
_symmetry.space_group_name_H-M   'P 1'
#
loop_
_entity.id
_entity.type
_entity.pdbx_description
1 polymer ?
#
loop_
_entity_poly.entity_id
_entity_poly.type
_entity_poly.pdbx_seq_one_letter_code
_entity_poly.pdbx_strand_id
1 'polypeptide(L)'
;MIKLGVIYGGISTEHDVSIMSAKSVIENLDKEKYDIHEIYINKYGKWMENDEEIYNLIWKLKELDVVFPVLHGLGGEDGTIQGMLEMLKVPYVGCGVLASSVGMDKVYTKIVFEKAGIPQAPYIYIKKTEDGYLIINENFEEEEFKIEKITEKLKYPVFVKQWNSWSSVGVKKATSDQELKMAIENAGQYDTKILVDQGING
;
A
#
# COMPACT_ATOMS: atom_id res chain seq x y z
N MET A 1 16.79 -29.14 -3.81
CA MET A 1 15.59 -28.39 -3.43
C MET A 1 15.81 -26.94 -3.80
N ILE A 2 14.75 -26.18 -4.10
CA ILE A 2 14.81 -24.75 -4.39
C ILE A 2 14.88 -24.01 -3.04
N LYS A 3 15.91 -23.19 -2.83
CA LYS A 3 16.06 -22.38 -1.63
C LYS A 3 15.08 -21.19 -1.69
N LEU A 4 13.98 -21.29 -0.98
CA LEU A 4 12.91 -20.29 -0.94
C LEU A 4 12.98 -19.48 0.34
N GLY A 5 13.25 -18.18 0.21
CA GLY A 5 13.14 -17.26 1.34
C GLY A 5 11.71 -16.73 1.49
N VAL A 6 11.07 -17.00 2.60
CA VAL A 6 9.77 -16.38 2.95
C VAL A 6 10.06 -15.20 3.87
N ILE A 7 9.84 -13.96 3.36
CA ILE A 7 10.09 -12.73 4.12
C ILE A 7 8.78 -12.22 4.70
N TYR A 8 8.73 -11.99 6.01
CA TYR A 8 7.51 -11.60 6.70
C TYR A 8 7.76 -10.71 7.92
N GLY A 9 6.70 -10.17 8.51
CA GLY A 9 6.74 -9.21 9.62
C GLY A 9 6.77 -7.77 9.11
N GLY A 10 7.87 -7.06 9.32
CA GLY A 10 8.05 -5.67 8.87
C GLY A 10 7.68 -4.64 9.92
N ILE A 11 7.95 -3.36 9.62
CA ILE A 11 7.71 -2.23 10.52
C ILE A 11 6.31 -1.60 10.37
N SER A 12 5.50 -2.09 9.42
CA SER A 12 4.16 -1.56 9.17
C SER A 12 3.18 -1.89 10.29
N THR A 13 2.06 -1.22 10.31
CA THR A 13 0.94 -1.51 11.23
C THR A 13 0.32 -2.89 10.98
N GLU A 14 0.63 -3.52 9.85
CA GLU A 14 0.13 -4.84 9.44
C GLU A 14 1.13 -5.97 9.73
N HIS A 15 2.11 -5.70 10.58
CA HIS A 15 3.14 -6.67 11.00
C HIS A 15 2.56 -8.03 11.45
N ASP A 16 1.56 -8.00 12.32
CA ASP A 16 0.98 -9.22 12.88
C ASP A 16 0.15 -9.98 11.81
N VAL A 17 -0.46 -9.27 10.86
CA VAL A 17 -1.14 -9.87 9.70
C VAL A 17 -0.13 -10.57 8.79
N SER A 18 1.04 -9.97 8.56
CA SER A 18 2.12 -10.57 7.78
C SER A 18 2.60 -11.89 8.41
N ILE A 19 2.76 -11.94 9.73
CA ILE A 19 3.12 -13.18 10.44
C ILE A 19 2.07 -14.27 10.22
N MET A 20 0.79 -13.94 10.34
CA MET A 20 -0.31 -14.90 10.12
C MET A 20 -0.33 -15.42 8.69
N SER A 21 -0.16 -14.53 7.71
CA SER A 21 -0.10 -14.88 6.29
C SER A 21 1.09 -15.78 5.97
N ALA A 22 2.27 -15.45 6.50
CA ALA A 22 3.48 -16.24 6.31
C ALA A 22 3.34 -17.65 6.89
N LYS A 23 2.77 -17.79 8.08
CA LYS A 23 2.49 -19.08 8.68
C LYS A 23 1.63 -19.94 7.76
N SER A 24 0.54 -19.38 7.23
CA SER A 24 -0.33 -20.09 6.27
C SER A 24 0.42 -20.49 4.99
N VAL A 25 1.27 -19.62 4.46
CA VAL A 25 2.09 -19.91 3.27
C VAL A 25 3.04 -21.08 3.57
N ILE A 26 3.83 -20.99 4.65
CA ILE A 26 4.85 -21.98 5.02
C ILE A 26 4.23 -23.35 5.30
N GLU A 27 3.07 -23.38 5.96
CA GLU A 27 2.36 -24.64 6.24
C GLU A 27 1.89 -25.36 4.98
N ASN A 28 1.59 -24.61 3.91
CA ASN A 28 1.05 -25.17 2.64
C ASN A 28 2.12 -25.31 1.53
N LEU A 29 3.37 -24.92 1.77
CA LEU A 29 4.44 -25.15 0.81
C LEU A 29 4.88 -26.62 0.78
N ASP A 30 5.20 -27.10 -0.41
CA ASP A 30 5.75 -28.44 -0.64
C ASP A 30 7.19 -28.56 -0.13
N LYS A 31 7.36 -29.21 1.03
CA LYS A 31 8.64 -29.39 1.70
C LYS A 31 9.59 -30.37 1.00
N GLU A 32 9.13 -31.13 0.05
CA GLU A 32 10.00 -31.98 -0.78
C GLU A 32 10.64 -31.17 -1.93
N LYS A 33 9.97 -30.11 -2.34
CA LYS A 33 10.40 -29.21 -3.42
C LYS A 33 11.23 -28.03 -2.92
N TYR A 34 10.86 -27.45 -1.79
CA TYR A 34 11.43 -26.22 -1.27
C TYR A 34 12.23 -26.43 0.01
N ASP A 35 13.44 -25.88 0.03
CA ASP A 35 14.22 -25.62 1.25
C ASP A 35 13.82 -24.24 1.75
N ILE A 36 13.01 -24.20 2.82
CA ILE A 36 12.33 -22.98 3.26
C ILE A 36 13.21 -22.22 4.28
N HIS A 37 13.55 -20.99 3.95
CA HIS A 37 14.25 -20.06 4.82
C HIS A 37 13.26 -19.01 5.33
N GLU A 38 12.94 -19.07 6.62
CA GLU A 38 12.04 -18.13 7.28
C GLU A 38 12.79 -16.86 7.66
N ILE A 39 12.57 -15.78 6.94
CA ILE A 39 13.23 -14.48 7.16
C ILE A 39 12.22 -13.52 7.80
N TYR A 40 12.37 -13.31 9.08
CA TYR A 40 11.48 -12.47 9.87
C TYR A 40 12.06 -11.06 10.05
N ILE A 41 11.25 -10.03 9.76
CA ILE A 41 11.58 -8.64 10.07
C ILE A 41 10.79 -8.22 11.30
N ASN A 42 11.47 -7.92 12.39
CA ASN A 42 10.79 -7.50 13.61
C ASN A 42 10.27 -6.04 13.52
N LYS A 43 9.51 -5.59 14.54
CA LYS A 43 8.92 -4.24 14.59
C LYS A 43 9.95 -3.10 14.64
N TYR A 44 11.22 -3.42 14.89
CA TYR A 44 12.35 -2.46 14.88
C TYR A 44 13.13 -2.47 13.56
N GLY A 45 12.68 -3.26 12.57
CA GLY A 45 13.33 -3.36 11.26
C GLY A 45 14.55 -4.29 11.22
N LYS A 46 14.79 -5.09 12.26
CA LYS A 46 15.86 -6.09 12.28
C LYS A 46 15.42 -7.35 11.53
N TRP A 47 16.31 -7.85 10.69
CA TRP A 47 16.13 -9.07 9.92
C TRP A 47 16.67 -10.26 10.66
N MET A 48 15.85 -11.26 10.86
CA MET A 48 16.13 -12.42 11.71
C MET A 48 15.92 -13.71 10.94
N GLU A 49 16.72 -14.74 11.24
CA GLU A 49 16.50 -16.11 10.82
C GLU A 49 16.84 -17.02 12.01
N ASN A 50 15.98 -17.98 12.34
CA ASN A 50 16.15 -18.89 13.51
C ASN A 50 16.40 -18.13 14.83
N ASP A 51 15.69 -17.04 15.08
CA ASP A 51 15.83 -16.15 16.23
C ASP A 51 17.17 -15.40 16.35
N GLU A 52 18.03 -15.48 15.34
CA GLU A 52 19.30 -14.75 15.27
C GLU A 52 19.22 -13.60 14.24
N GLU A 53 19.88 -12.48 14.55
CA GLU A 53 19.97 -11.34 13.63
C GLU A 53 20.86 -11.69 12.43
N ILE A 54 20.36 -11.49 11.21
CA ILE A 54 21.12 -11.74 9.98
C ILE A 54 22.21 -10.67 9.83
N TYR A 55 23.44 -11.05 10.02
CA TYR A 55 24.58 -10.13 10.01
C TYR A 55 24.88 -9.54 8.64
N ASN A 56 24.69 -10.31 7.56
CA ASN A 56 24.91 -9.87 6.20
C ASN A 56 23.71 -10.23 5.32
N LEU A 57 22.73 -9.35 5.32
CA LEU A 57 21.48 -9.52 4.60
C LEU A 57 21.70 -9.72 3.09
N ILE A 58 22.62 -8.98 2.49
CA ILE A 58 22.90 -9.06 1.06
C ILE A 58 23.39 -10.45 0.66
N TRP A 59 24.32 -11.02 1.43
CA TRP A 59 24.80 -12.38 1.18
C TRP A 59 23.70 -13.40 1.39
N LYS A 60 22.94 -13.28 2.49
CA LYS A 60 21.83 -14.17 2.79
C LYS A 60 20.81 -14.22 1.65
N LEU A 61 20.37 -13.06 1.17
CA LEU A 61 19.40 -13.00 0.08
C LEU A 61 19.96 -13.57 -1.24
N LYS A 62 21.25 -13.38 -1.51
CA LYS A 62 21.90 -13.92 -2.73
C LYS A 62 22.12 -15.43 -2.71
N GLU A 63 22.03 -16.08 -1.56
CA GLU A 63 22.09 -17.54 -1.43
C GLU A 63 20.76 -18.22 -1.78
N LEU A 64 19.67 -17.45 -1.87
CA LEU A 64 18.33 -17.94 -2.17
C LEU A 64 18.11 -18.00 -3.68
N ASP A 65 17.42 -19.03 -4.13
CA ASP A 65 16.99 -19.18 -5.52
C ASP A 65 15.81 -18.27 -5.85
N VAL A 66 14.92 -18.05 -4.87
CA VAL A 66 13.73 -17.20 -5.00
C VAL A 66 13.28 -16.69 -3.62
N VAL A 67 12.69 -15.51 -3.59
CA VAL A 67 12.10 -14.91 -2.40
C VAL A 67 10.59 -14.79 -2.57
N PHE A 68 9.83 -15.12 -1.52
CA PHE A 68 8.41 -14.86 -1.43
C PHE A 68 8.16 -13.80 -0.35
N PRO A 69 8.04 -12.52 -0.71
CA PRO A 69 7.67 -11.47 0.24
C PRO A 69 6.21 -11.66 0.67
N VAL A 70 5.98 -11.87 1.94
CA VAL A 70 4.65 -11.96 2.57
C VAL A 70 4.47 -10.78 3.52
N LEU A 71 5.12 -9.67 3.17
CA LEU A 71 5.01 -8.40 3.86
C LEU A 71 3.72 -7.69 3.46
N HIS A 72 3.10 -6.97 4.39
CA HIS A 72 1.92 -6.15 4.15
C HIS A 72 2.20 -4.68 4.43
N GLY A 73 1.58 -3.81 3.63
CA GLY A 73 1.66 -2.37 3.76
C GLY A 73 3.03 -1.78 3.38
N LEU A 74 3.43 -0.75 4.11
CA LEU A 74 4.64 0.04 3.84
C LEU A 74 5.90 -0.82 3.91
N GLY A 75 6.75 -0.70 2.88
CA GLY A 75 7.99 -1.45 2.73
C GLY A 75 7.80 -2.84 2.11
N GLY A 76 6.58 -3.39 2.09
CA GLY A 76 6.25 -4.70 1.54
C GLY A 76 5.55 -4.64 0.19
N GLU A 77 4.57 -3.75 0.06
CA GLU A 77 3.69 -3.67 -1.12
C GLU A 77 3.93 -2.44 -1.99
N ASP A 78 4.78 -1.50 -1.55
CA ASP A 78 5.02 -0.19 -2.16
C ASP A 78 6.15 -0.15 -3.19
N GLY A 79 6.75 -1.30 -3.51
CA GLY A 79 7.90 -1.39 -4.41
C GLY A 79 9.26 -1.35 -3.71
N THR A 80 9.32 -1.08 -2.40
CA THR A 80 10.57 -0.95 -1.65
C THR A 80 11.33 -2.26 -1.57
N ILE A 81 10.70 -3.33 -1.08
CA ILE A 81 11.32 -4.67 -1.02
C ILE A 81 11.63 -5.20 -2.42
N GLN A 82 10.73 -4.97 -3.38
CA GLN A 82 10.90 -5.35 -4.77
C GLN A 82 12.14 -4.66 -5.37
N GLY A 83 12.31 -3.36 -5.14
CA GLY A 83 13.47 -2.59 -5.60
C GLY A 83 14.79 -3.11 -5.03
N MET A 84 14.81 -3.50 -3.76
CA MET A 84 15.99 -4.12 -3.14
C MET A 84 16.32 -5.47 -3.82
N LEU A 85 15.32 -6.32 -4.01
CA LEU A 85 15.51 -7.63 -4.64
C LEU A 85 15.95 -7.51 -6.10
N GLU A 86 15.39 -6.55 -6.85
CA GLU A 86 15.82 -6.22 -8.23
C GLU A 86 17.30 -5.80 -8.29
N MET A 87 17.73 -4.88 -7.40
CA MET A 87 19.13 -4.45 -7.33
C MET A 87 20.09 -5.60 -7.00
N LEU A 88 19.65 -6.53 -6.17
CA LEU A 88 20.43 -7.73 -5.80
C LEU A 88 20.35 -8.83 -6.85
N LYS A 89 19.47 -8.71 -7.86
CA LYS A 89 19.14 -9.73 -8.87
C LYS A 89 18.67 -11.04 -8.24
N VAL A 90 17.90 -10.95 -7.17
CA VAL A 90 17.25 -12.08 -6.50
C VAL A 90 15.84 -12.22 -7.04
N PRO A 91 15.47 -13.35 -7.67
CA PRO A 91 14.12 -13.60 -8.13
C PRO A 91 13.12 -13.56 -6.98
N TYR A 92 11.91 -13.06 -7.23
CA TYR A 92 10.87 -13.01 -6.20
C TYR A 92 9.47 -13.25 -6.77
N VAL A 93 8.57 -13.66 -5.90
CA VAL A 93 7.16 -13.86 -6.20
C VAL A 93 6.42 -12.54 -5.96
N GLY A 94 5.60 -12.13 -6.92
CA GLY A 94 4.75 -10.96 -6.81
C GLY A 94 4.92 -9.96 -7.95
N CYS A 95 4.35 -8.78 -7.76
CA CYS A 95 4.41 -7.70 -8.74
C CYS A 95 5.79 -7.03 -8.73
N GLY A 96 6.25 -6.51 -9.87
CA GLY A 96 7.47 -5.71 -9.97
C GLY A 96 7.33 -4.33 -9.32
N VAL A 97 8.45 -3.60 -9.24
CA VAL A 97 8.55 -2.30 -8.56
C VAL A 97 7.46 -1.32 -8.99
N LEU A 98 7.30 -1.09 -10.30
CA LEU A 98 6.33 -0.12 -10.81
C LEU A 98 4.90 -0.50 -10.44
N ALA A 99 4.51 -1.76 -10.63
CA ALA A 99 3.15 -2.22 -10.35
C ALA A 99 2.83 -2.16 -8.85
N SER A 100 3.80 -2.50 -8.00
CA SER A 100 3.68 -2.37 -6.54
C SER A 100 3.51 -0.91 -6.12
N SER A 101 4.37 -0.01 -6.61
CA SER A 101 4.30 1.41 -6.26
C SER A 101 3.00 2.07 -6.75
N VAL A 102 2.57 1.77 -7.97
CA VAL A 102 1.30 2.28 -8.51
C VAL A 102 0.12 1.68 -7.75
N GLY A 103 0.13 0.36 -7.48
CA GLY A 103 -0.92 -0.30 -6.72
C GLY A 103 -1.07 0.24 -5.29
N MET A 104 0.03 0.71 -4.71
CA MET A 104 0.07 1.35 -3.39
C MET A 104 -0.58 2.74 -3.42
N ASP A 105 -0.38 3.52 -4.48
CA ASP A 105 -0.93 4.86 -4.63
C ASP A 105 -2.37 4.81 -5.18
N LYS A 106 -3.35 5.04 -4.30
CA LYS A 106 -4.78 4.99 -4.68
C LYS A 106 -5.14 5.97 -5.81
N VAL A 107 -4.47 7.12 -5.90
CA VAL A 107 -4.70 8.11 -6.94
C VAL A 107 -4.16 7.58 -8.27
N TYR A 108 -2.90 7.16 -8.31
CA TYR A 108 -2.30 6.61 -9.52
C TYR A 108 -2.97 5.30 -9.97
N THR A 109 -3.36 4.43 -9.03
CA THR A 109 -4.16 3.23 -9.35
C THR A 109 -5.44 3.62 -10.08
N LYS A 110 -6.19 4.62 -9.58
CA LYS A 110 -7.43 5.08 -10.21
C LYS A 110 -7.19 5.64 -11.61
N ILE A 111 -6.14 6.43 -11.81
CA ILE A 111 -5.78 6.98 -13.11
C ILE A 111 -5.45 5.87 -14.10
N VAL A 112 -4.68 4.88 -13.68
CA VAL A 112 -4.35 3.71 -14.52
C VAL A 112 -5.60 2.92 -14.87
N PHE A 113 -6.50 2.69 -13.91
CA PHE A 113 -7.75 1.97 -14.13
C PHE A 113 -8.68 2.75 -15.08
N GLU A 114 -8.79 4.06 -14.92
CA GLU A 114 -9.56 4.91 -15.81
C GLU A 114 -9.03 4.84 -17.25
N LYS A 115 -7.72 4.96 -17.43
CA LYS A 115 -7.08 4.84 -18.73
C LYS A 115 -7.23 3.44 -19.36
N ALA A 116 -7.30 2.41 -18.54
CA ALA A 116 -7.54 1.03 -18.96
C ALA A 116 -9.03 0.71 -19.22
N GLY A 117 -9.94 1.66 -18.97
CA GLY A 117 -11.38 1.47 -19.11
C GLY A 117 -12.00 0.55 -18.05
N ILE A 118 -11.33 0.37 -16.90
CA ILE A 118 -11.83 -0.43 -15.80
C ILE A 118 -12.84 0.41 -14.99
N PRO A 119 -14.09 -0.07 -14.82
CA PRO A 119 -15.10 0.65 -14.05
C PRO A 119 -14.68 0.87 -12.60
N GLN A 120 -14.89 2.09 -12.10
CA GLN A 120 -14.58 2.45 -10.72
C GLN A 120 -15.53 3.52 -10.18
N ALA A 121 -15.58 3.68 -8.87
CA ALA A 121 -16.33 4.75 -8.25
C ALA A 121 -15.80 6.13 -8.70
N PRO A 122 -16.67 7.10 -9.01
CA PRO A 122 -16.26 8.49 -9.20
C PRO A 122 -15.48 8.99 -7.99
N TYR A 123 -14.47 9.81 -8.24
CA TYR A 123 -13.57 10.29 -7.19
C TYR A 123 -13.09 11.72 -7.45
N ILE A 124 -12.56 12.33 -6.40
CA ILE A 124 -11.84 13.60 -6.45
C ILE A 124 -10.54 13.45 -5.67
N TYR A 125 -9.47 13.95 -6.26
CA TYR A 125 -8.18 14.06 -5.61
C TYR A 125 -8.01 15.46 -5.03
N ILE A 126 -7.65 15.52 -3.74
CA ILE A 126 -7.36 16.74 -3.00
C ILE A 126 -5.91 16.70 -2.53
N LYS A 127 -5.19 17.77 -2.80
CA LYS A 127 -3.81 18.00 -2.34
C LYS A 127 -3.83 19.00 -1.19
N LYS A 128 -3.24 18.64 -0.06
CA LYS A 128 -2.94 19.58 1.02
C LYS A 128 -1.67 20.34 0.71
N THR A 129 -1.67 21.65 0.91
CA THR A 129 -0.52 22.56 0.79
C THR A 129 -0.29 23.29 2.12
N GLU A 130 0.73 24.14 2.18
CA GLU A 130 0.97 25.02 3.34
C GLU A 130 -0.18 26.04 3.52
N ASP A 131 -0.77 26.49 2.41
CA ASP A 131 -1.85 27.51 2.38
C ASP A 131 -3.26 26.91 2.48
N GLY A 132 -3.42 25.59 2.54
CA GLY A 132 -4.72 24.93 2.61
C GLY A 132 -4.86 23.71 1.71
N TYR A 133 -5.95 23.66 0.95
CA TYR A 133 -6.29 22.52 0.09
C TYR A 133 -6.50 22.97 -1.36
N LEU A 134 -6.15 22.11 -2.31
CA LEU A 134 -6.42 22.28 -3.74
C LEU A 134 -7.10 21.02 -4.27
N ILE A 135 -7.99 21.17 -5.22
CA ILE A 135 -8.51 20.06 -6.03
C ILE A 135 -7.55 19.85 -7.18
N ILE A 136 -7.20 18.59 -7.46
CA ILE A 136 -6.42 18.23 -8.63
C ILE A 136 -7.37 17.58 -9.63
N ASN A 137 -7.50 18.20 -10.80
CA ASN A 137 -8.38 17.70 -11.85
C ASN A 137 -7.76 16.53 -12.64
N GLU A 138 -8.49 16.01 -13.60
CA GLU A 138 -8.09 14.88 -14.47
C GLU A 138 -6.86 15.16 -15.35
N ASN A 139 -6.53 16.45 -15.57
CA ASN A 139 -5.35 16.90 -16.31
C ASN A 139 -4.16 17.20 -15.39
N PHE A 140 -4.25 16.89 -14.08
CA PHE A 140 -3.29 17.23 -13.03
C PHE A 140 -3.11 18.75 -12.81
N GLU A 141 -4.09 19.55 -13.18
CA GLU A 141 -4.10 20.98 -12.91
C GLU A 141 -4.67 21.27 -11.52
N GLU A 142 -4.11 22.29 -10.88
CA GLU A 142 -4.54 22.72 -9.55
C GLU A 142 -5.74 23.65 -9.66
N GLU A 143 -6.82 23.32 -8.97
CA GLU A 143 -8.04 24.13 -8.88
C GLU A 143 -8.30 24.56 -7.43
N GLU A 144 -8.97 25.70 -7.27
CA GLU A 144 -9.42 26.20 -5.99
C GLU A 144 -10.31 25.17 -5.28
N PHE A 145 -9.98 24.88 -4.02
CA PHE A 145 -10.76 23.98 -3.18
C PHE A 145 -12.09 24.62 -2.76
N LYS A 146 -13.17 23.98 -3.15
CA LYS A 146 -14.54 24.32 -2.73
C LYS A 146 -15.35 23.04 -2.55
N ILE A 147 -16.10 22.95 -1.46
CA ILE A 147 -16.95 21.77 -1.17
C ILE A 147 -18.00 21.60 -2.29
N GLU A 148 -18.54 22.70 -2.81
CA GLU A 148 -19.52 22.71 -3.88
C GLU A 148 -18.98 22.01 -5.14
N LYS A 149 -17.73 22.23 -5.52
CA LYS A 149 -17.11 21.53 -6.66
C LYS A 149 -17.04 20.01 -6.45
N ILE A 150 -16.90 19.55 -5.20
CA ILE A 150 -16.90 18.14 -4.87
C ILE A 150 -18.33 17.58 -5.02
N THR A 151 -19.32 18.26 -4.45
CA THR A 151 -20.71 17.82 -4.43
C THR A 151 -21.44 17.96 -5.77
N GLU A 152 -20.92 18.78 -6.69
CA GLU A 152 -21.33 18.80 -8.10
C GLU A 152 -20.96 17.50 -8.83
N LYS A 153 -19.80 16.92 -8.50
CA LYS A 153 -19.27 15.69 -9.14
C LYS A 153 -19.66 14.41 -8.40
N LEU A 154 -19.72 14.45 -7.06
CA LEU A 154 -19.97 13.29 -6.21
C LEU A 154 -21.27 13.45 -5.43
N LYS A 155 -22.04 12.36 -5.30
CA LYS A 155 -23.27 12.32 -4.49
C LYS A 155 -23.00 11.66 -3.13
N TYR A 156 -23.60 12.19 -2.08
CA TYR A 156 -23.53 11.56 -0.76
C TYR A 156 -24.20 10.17 -0.74
N PRO A 157 -23.68 9.23 0.08
CA PRO A 157 -22.51 9.37 0.93
C PRO A 157 -21.21 9.33 0.14
N VAL A 158 -20.18 10.03 0.63
CA VAL A 158 -18.82 9.94 0.13
C VAL A 158 -17.89 9.40 1.20
N PHE A 159 -16.74 8.85 0.78
CA PHE A 159 -15.72 8.31 1.66
C PHE A 159 -14.41 9.04 1.45
N VAL A 160 -13.92 9.67 2.52
CA VAL A 160 -12.63 10.37 2.52
C VAL A 160 -11.56 9.42 3.01
N LYS A 161 -10.48 9.29 2.25
CA LYS A 161 -9.38 8.37 2.50
C LYS A 161 -8.05 9.10 2.44
N GLN A 162 -7.15 8.75 3.33
CA GLN A 162 -5.74 9.10 3.21
C GLN A 162 -5.11 8.26 2.11
N TRP A 163 -4.08 8.79 1.45
CA TRP A 163 -3.40 8.08 0.38
C TRP A 163 -2.62 6.87 0.89
N ASN A 164 -1.94 7.00 2.02
CA ASN A 164 -0.93 6.04 2.53
C ASN A 164 -1.46 5.04 3.57
N SER A 165 -2.77 4.96 3.81
CA SER A 165 -3.33 4.00 4.78
C SER A 165 -3.87 2.76 4.07
N TRP A 166 -3.28 1.59 4.35
CA TRP A 166 -3.71 0.29 3.82
C TRP A 166 -4.82 -0.36 4.63
N SER A 167 -4.92 -0.01 5.89
CA SER A 167 -6.03 -0.44 6.73
C SER A 167 -7.21 0.50 6.59
N SER A 168 -8.41 0.04 6.90
CA SER A 168 -9.63 0.85 7.03
C SER A 168 -9.49 1.96 8.10
N VAL A 169 -8.35 2.06 8.77
CA VAL A 169 -8.00 3.10 9.71
C VAL A 169 -7.81 4.41 8.93
N GLY A 170 -8.64 5.39 9.25
CA GLY A 170 -8.59 6.72 8.60
C GLY A 170 -9.60 6.94 7.48
N VAL A 171 -10.38 5.92 7.05
CA VAL A 171 -11.50 6.13 6.14
C VAL A 171 -12.67 6.75 6.91
N LYS A 172 -13.16 7.90 6.44
CA LYS A 172 -14.31 8.61 7.02
C LYS A 172 -15.45 8.69 6.02
N LYS A 173 -16.63 8.23 6.42
CA LYS A 173 -17.88 8.44 5.66
C LYS A 173 -18.38 9.84 5.96
N ALA A 174 -18.81 10.56 4.93
CA ALA A 174 -19.48 11.86 5.03
C ALA A 174 -20.81 11.81 4.29
N THR A 175 -21.84 12.40 4.91
CA THR A 175 -23.23 12.47 4.41
C THR A 175 -23.70 13.91 4.23
N SER A 176 -22.85 14.88 4.59
CA SER A 176 -23.12 16.32 4.48
C SER A 176 -21.82 17.09 4.20
N ASP A 177 -21.96 18.34 3.74
CA ASP A 177 -20.83 19.24 3.47
C ASP A 177 -19.99 19.47 4.73
N GLN A 178 -20.62 19.59 5.89
CA GLN A 178 -19.94 19.79 7.16
C GLN A 178 -19.09 18.55 7.51
N GLU A 179 -19.66 17.34 7.41
CA GLU A 179 -18.93 16.09 7.66
C GLU A 179 -17.80 15.90 6.66
N LEU A 180 -18.02 16.24 5.37
CA LEU A 180 -17.01 16.16 4.33
C LEU A 180 -15.82 17.07 4.63
N LYS A 181 -16.07 18.33 5.01
CA LYS A 181 -15.02 19.27 5.38
C LYS A 181 -14.20 18.76 6.57
N MET A 182 -14.87 18.30 7.63
CA MET A 182 -14.20 17.73 8.80
C MET A 182 -13.38 16.48 8.46
N ALA A 183 -13.89 15.63 7.58
CA ALA A 183 -13.18 14.41 7.14
C ALA A 183 -11.92 14.75 6.33
N ILE A 184 -11.99 15.76 5.44
CA ILE A 184 -10.83 16.24 4.67
C ILE A 184 -9.78 16.86 5.59
N GLU A 185 -10.19 17.73 6.52
CA GLU A 185 -9.30 18.33 7.50
C GLU A 185 -8.61 17.28 8.38
N ASN A 186 -9.35 16.25 8.80
CA ASN A 186 -8.79 15.14 9.57
C ASN A 186 -7.78 14.33 8.73
N ALA A 187 -8.13 13.95 7.50
CA ALA A 187 -7.23 13.22 6.61
C ALA A 187 -5.94 14.02 6.33
N GLY A 188 -6.06 15.33 6.16
CA GLY A 188 -4.94 16.23 5.93
C GLY A 188 -3.97 16.39 7.11
N GLN A 189 -4.32 15.92 8.32
CA GLN A 189 -3.37 15.90 9.44
C GLN A 189 -2.28 14.82 9.27
N TYR A 190 -2.59 13.78 8.49
CA TYR A 190 -1.76 12.61 8.35
C TYR A 190 -1.11 12.49 6.97
N ASP A 191 -1.72 13.13 5.95
CA ASP A 191 -1.24 13.00 4.58
C ASP A 191 -1.48 14.28 3.77
N THR A 192 -0.64 14.49 2.76
CA THR A 192 -0.77 15.59 1.81
C THR A 192 -1.70 15.26 0.64
N LYS A 193 -1.98 13.98 0.40
CA LYS A 193 -2.87 13.50 -0.64
C LYS A 193 -4.13 12.90 -0.02
N ILE A 194 -5.28 13.37 -0.43
CA ILE A 194 -6.58 12.94 0.08
C ILE A 194 -7.45 12.54 -1.09
N LEU A 195 -8.07 11.38 -0.98
CA LEU A 195 -9.02 10.87 -1.96
C LEU A 195 -10.43 10.94 -1.39
N VAL A 196 -11.35 11.48 -2.17
CA VAL A 196 -12.79 11.46 -1.88
C VAL A 196 -13.46 10.58 -2.92
N ASP A 197 -13.98 9.44 -2.49
CA ASP A 197 -14.70 8.49 -3.34
C ASP A 197 -16.21 8.60 -3.11
N GLN A 198 -16.99 8.48 -4.18
CA GLN A 198 -18.43 8.29 -4.06
C GLN A 198 -18.74 6.93 -3.45
N GLY A 199 -19.66 6.91 -2.48
CA GLY A 199 -20.20 5.67 -1.96
C GLY A 199 -21.03 4.92 -3.01
N ILE A 200 -20.76 3.62 -3.15
CA ILE A 200 -21.55 2.73 -4.00
C ILE A 200 -22.33 1.78 -3.11
N ASN A 201 -23.62 1.66 -3.37
CA ASN A 201 -24.47 0.65 -2.76
C ASN A 201 -24.36 -0.62 -3.62
N GLY A 202 -23.94 -1.71 -3.01
CA GLY A 202 -23.93 -3.05 -3.58
C GLY A 202 -25.08 -3.88 -3.10
#